data_8661257dec059d64a8fdb143b3392b7e
#
_entry.id   8661257dec059d64a8fdb143b3392b7e
#
_cell.length_a   1.000
_cell.length_b   1.000
_cell.length_c   1.000
_cell.angle_alpha   90.00
_cell.angle_beta   90.00
_cell.angle_gamma   90.00
#
_symmetry.space_group_name_H-M   'P 1'
#
loop_
_entity.id
_entity.type
_entity.pdbx_description
1 polymer ?
#
loop_
_entity_poly.entity_id
_entity_poly.type
_entity_poly.pdbx_seq_one_letter_code
_entity_poly.pdbx_strand_id
1 'polypeptide(L)'
;PRMMGFQAVGAAPIVLGRVVENPQTVATAIRIGNPASWQAAVEATKESSGAIDSVTDEEILQAYAAVAGTEGVFCEPASAASVAGVMKLSRQGALRDGETIVCTLTGHGLKDADTAISISMKPTTVQATTEDVARLLNV
;
A
#
# COMPACT_ATOMS: atom_id res chain seq x y z
N PRO A 1 -11.54 -7.25 -17.49
CA PRO A 1 -10.24 -6.88 -16.91
C PRO A 1 -9.56 -8.07 -16.26
N ARG A 2 -8.24 -8.08 -16.20
CA ARG A 2 -7.49 -9.05 -15.39
C ARG A 2 -7.54 -8.60 -13.92
N MET A 3 -7.91 -9.51 -13.03
CA MET A 3 -7.98 -9.23 -11.59
C MET A 3 -6.63 -9.53 -10.96
N MET A 4 -5.99 -8.51 -10.41
CA MET A 4 -4.70 -8.64 -9.74
C MET A 4 -4.87 -8.39 -8.24
N GLY A 5 -4.38 -9.30 -7.41
CA GLY A 5 -4.40 -9.17 -5.95
C GLY A 5 -2.99 -9.11 -5.38
N PHE A 6 -2.82 -8.34 -4.30
CA PHE A 6 -1.53 -8.26 -3.61
C PHE A 6 -1.72 -8.41 -2.11
N GLN A 7 -1.04 -9.39 -1.53
CA GLN A 7 -0.99 -9.61 -0.09
C GLN A 7 0.34 -9.06 0.47
N ALA A 8 0.37 -8.68 1.74
CA ALA A 8 1.64 -8.40 2.40
C ALA A 8 2.41 -9.70 2.62
N VAL A 9 3.72 -9.72 2.38
CA VAL A 9 4.56 -10.94 2.49
C VAL A 9 4.37 -11.65 3.83
N GLY A 10 4.28 -10.93 4.95
CA GLY A 10 4.07 -11.50 6.28
C GLY A 10 2.61 -11.89 6.58
N ALA A 11 1.68 -11.70 5.63
CA ALA A 11 0.25 -12.03 5.73
C ALA A 11 -0.29 -12.47 4.36
N ALA A 12 0.35 -13.46 3.74
CA ALA A 12 0.08 -13.89 2.37
C ALA A 12 -0.43 -15.34 2.27
N PRO A 13 -1.53 -15.70 2.95
CA PRO A 13 -2.02 -17.10 2.99
C PRO A 13 -2.39 -17.66 1.63
N ILE A 14 -2.92 -16.83 0.71
CA ILE A 14 -3.30 -17.28 -0.63
C ILE A 14 -2.05 -17.58 -1.46
N VAL A 15 -1.04 -16.70 -1.44
CA VAL A 15 0.23 -16.89 -2.14
C VAL A 15 0.97 -18.13 -1.61
N LEU A 16 0.94 -18.33 -0.28
CA LEU A 16 1.60 -19.46 0.38
C LEU A 16 0.81 -20.77 0.28
N GLY A 17 -0.46 -20.73 -0.12
CA GLY A 17 -1.35 -21.89 -0.17
C GLY A 17 -1.66 -22.50 1.20
N ARG A 18 -1.51 -21.75 2.29
CA ARG A 18 -1.75 -22.19 3.66
C ARG A 18 -2.11 -21.05 4.59
N VAL A 19 -2.78 -21.35 5.70
CA VAL A 19 -3.05 -20.40 6.76
C VAL A 19 -1.73 -19.88 7.35
N VAL A 20 -1.69 -18.58 7.67
CA VAL A 20 -0.60 -17.91 8.40
C VAL A 20 -1.08 -17.67 9.82
N GLU A 21 -0.58 -18.44 10.78
CA GLU A 21 -1.02 -18.41 12.19
C GLU A 21 -0.79 -17.05 12.85
N ASN A 22 0.36 -16.43 12.59
CA ASN A 22 0.78 -15.15 13.16
C ASN A 22 1.10 -14.15 12.05
N PRO A 23 0.08 -13.60 11.35
CA PRO A 23 0.31 -12.65 10.27
C PRO A 23 0.92 -11.35 10.80
N GLN A 24 1.95 -10.85 10.11
CA GLN A 24 2.65 -9.62 10.45
C GLN A 24 2.76 -8.72 9.23
N THR A 25 2.33 -7.49 9.36
CA THR A 25 2.50 -6.42 8.36
C THR A 25 2.14 -5.07 8.98
N VAL A 26 2.73 -4.00 8.46
CA VAL A 26 2.34 -2.61 8.75
C VAL A 26 0.94 -2.29 8.23
N ALA A 27 0.50 -2.98 7.20
CA ALA A 27 -0.83 -2.81 6.59
C ALA A 27 -1.91 -3.53 7.42
N THR A 28 -2.34 -2.92 8.52
CA THR A 28 -3.17 -3.53 9.55
C THR A 28 -4.47 -4.13 9.02
N ALA A 29 -5.14 -3.48 8.06
CA ALA A 29 -6.40 -3.94 7.51
C ALA A 29 -6.27 -5.21 6.63
N ILE A 30 -5.06 -5.56 6.15
CA ILE A 30 -4.78 -6.82 5.44
C ILE A 30 -3.90 -7.79 6.24
N ARG A 31 -3.72 -7.57 7.54
CA ARG A 31 -3.03 -8.47 8.47
C ARG A 31 -3.93 -9.67 8.80
N ILE A 32 -4.25 -10.46 7.79
CA ILE A 32 -5.21 -11.55 7.86
C ILE A 32 -4.53 -12.85 7.43
N GLY A 33 -4.42 -13.79 8.35
CA GLY A 33 -3.79 -15.09 8.10
C GLY A 33 -4.73 -16.16 7.53
N ASN A 34 -6.05 -15.96 7.64
CA ASN A 34 -7.07 -16.88 7.12
C ASN A 34 -8.27 -16.07 6.58
N PRO A 35 -8.21 -15.55 5.35
CA PRO A 35 -9.28 -14.72 4.79
C PRO A 35 -10.55 -15.55 4.52
N ALA A 36 -11.70 -15.00 4.90
CA ALA A 36 -12.99 -15.70 4.80
C ALA A 36 -13.38 -16.02 3.35
N SER A 37 -13.08 -15.13 2.41
CA SER A 37 -13.52 -15.27 1.00
C SER A 37 -12.35 -15.62 0.05
N TRP A 38 -11.34 -16.33 0.54
CA TRP A 38 -10.15 -16.63 -0.25
C TRP A 38 -10.44 -17.45 -1.52
N GLN A 39 -11.42 -18.38 -1.44
CA GLN A 39 -11.81 -19.22 -2.58
C GLN A 39 -12.34 -18.38 -3.74
N ALA A 40 -13.26 -17.45 -3.46
CA ALA A 40 -13.81 -16.54 -4.47
C ALA A 40 -12.72 -15.64 -5.08
N ALA A 41 -11.75 -15.19 -4.30
CA ALA A 41 -10.62 -14.41 -4.80
C ALA A 41 -9.74 -15.23 -5.76
N VAL A 42 -9.44 -16.46 -5.41
CA VAL A 42 -8.66 -17.39 -6.28
C VAL A 42 -9.43 -17.69 -7.57
N GLU A 43 -10.75 -17.94 -7.48
CA GLU A 43 -11.61 -18.22 -8.63
C GLU A 43 -11.66 -17.02 -9.58
N ALA A 44 -11.96 -15.81 -9.07
CA ALA A 44 -11.96 -14.58 -9.86
C ALA A 44 -10.62 -14.32 -10.57
N THR A 45 -9.52 -14.64 -9.89
CA THR A 45 -8.18 -14.52 -10.46
C THR A 45 -7.98 -15.49 -11.62
N LYS A 46 -8.39 -16.76 -11.47
CA LYS A 46 -8.30 -17.77 -12.53
C LYS A 46 -9.18 -17.41 -13.74
N GLU A 47 -10.45 -17.08 -13.51
CA GLU A 47 -11.39 -16.71 -14.56
C GLU A 47 -10.94 -15.50 -15.37
N SER A 48 -10.33 -14.52 -14.71
CA SER A 48 -9.86 -13.29 -15.36
C SER A 48 -8.46 -13.39 -15.99
N SER A 49 -7.79 -14.54 -15.90
CA SER A 49 -6.38 -14.71 -16.25
C SER A 49 -5.48 -13.71 -15.52
N GLY A 50 -5.82 -13.39 -14.28
CA GLY A 50 -5.09 -12.54 -13.38
C GLY A 50 -4.07 -13.30 -12.51
N ALA A 51 -3.63 -12.67 -11.42
CA ALA A 51 -2.71 -13.28 -10.46
C ALA A 51 -2.90 -12.71 -9.06
N ILE A 52 -2.51 -13.49 -8.05
CA ILE A 52 -2.34 -12.99 -6.68
C ILE A 52 -0.86 -13.17 -6.33
N ASP A 53 -0.21 -12.06 -5.95
CA ASP A 53 1.20 -12.01 -5.57
C ASP A 53 1.34 -11.32 -4.20
N SER A 54 2.55 -11.15 -3.72
CA SER A 54 2.83 -10.45 -2.47
C SER A 54 3.75 -9.25 -2.66
N VAL A 55 3.63 -8.28 -1.76
CA VAL A 55 4.49 -7.11 -1.63
C VAL A 55 5.03 -7.02 -0.21
N THR A 56 6.22 -6.47 -0.06
CA THR A 56 6.83 -6.27 1.27
C THR A 56 6.21 -5.04 1.95
N ASP A 57 6.38 -4.96 3.27
CA ASP A 57 5.97 -3.77 4.03
C ASP A 57 6.70 -2.51 3.54
N GLU A 58 7.95 -2.65 3.14
CA GLU A 58 8.74 -1.56 2.56
C GLU A 58 8.14 -1.09 1.22
N GLU A 59 7.76 -2.00 0.33
CA GLU A 59 7.10 -1.67 -0.94
C GLU A 59 5.75 -1.00 -0.70
N ILE A 60 4.98 -1.45 0.31
CA ILE A 60 3.71 -0.83 0.71
C ILE A 60 3.95 0.61 1.19
N LEU A 61 4.93 0.85 2.07
CA LEU A 61 5.22 2.19 2.59
C LEU A 61 5.76 3.13 1.51
N GLN A 62 6.56 2.63 0.56
CA GLN A 62 7.00 3.40 -0.60
C GLN A 62 5.82 3.83 -1.47
N ALA A 63 4.91 2.91 -1.79
CA ALA A 63 3.69 3.22 -2.55
C ALA A 63 2.77 4.18 -1.79
N TYR A 64 2.61 3.99 -0.49
CA TYR A 64 1.85 4.87 0.40
C TYR A 64 2.36 6.31 0.35
N ALA A 65 3.68 6.50 0.50
CA ALA A 65 4.30 7.82 0.41
C ALA A 65 4.17 8.43 -1.00
N ALA A 66 4.33 7.62 -2.04
CA ALA A 66 4.17 8.06 -3.43
C ALA A 66 2.75 8.56 -3.71
N VAL A 67 1.72 7.79 -3.34
CA VAL A 67 0.31 8.17 -3.53
C VAL A 67 0.00 9.51 -2.82
N ALA A 68 0.46 9.66 -1.59
CA ALA A 68 0.26 10.91 -0.86
C ALA A 68 1.03 12.09 -1.49
N GLY A 69 2.29 11.88 -1.89
CA GLY A 69 3.17 12.94 -2.38
C GLY A 69 2.89 13.36 -3.82
N THR A 70 2.46 12.45 -4.70
CA THR A 70 2.21 12.76 -6.12
C THR A 70 0.76 13.03 -6.44
N GLU A 71 -0.17 12.33 -5.78
CA GLU A 71 -1.60 12.42 -6.07
C GLU A 71 -2.39 13.21 -5.00
N GLY A 72 -1.76 13.52 -3.87
CA GLY A 72 -2.43 14.18 -2.74
C GLY A 72 -3.50 13.31 -2.06
N VAL A 73 -3.45 11.99 -2.24
CA VAL A 73 -4.45 11.06 -1.70
C VAL A 73 -3.95 10.42 -0.41
N PHE A 74 -4.66 10.66 0.69
CA PHE A 74 -4.38 10.08 1.99
C PHE A 74 -5.16 8.77 2.18
N CYS A 75 -4.59 7.66 1.75
CA CYS A 75 -5.15 6.32 1.95
C CYS A 75 -4.48 5.60 3.15
N GLU A 76 -5.04 4.48 3.60
CA GLU A 76 -4.37 3.60 4.58
C GLU A 76 -3.29 2.73 3.91
N PRO A 77 -2.28 2.21 4.65
CA PRO A 77 -1.23 1.36 4.07
C PRO A 77 -1.76 0.14 3.33
N ALA A 78 -2.83 -0.49 3.83
CA ALA A 78 -3.48 -1.62 3.16
C ALA A 78 -3.98 -1.28 1.75
N SER A 79 -4.49 -0.07 1.54
CA SER A 79 -4.92 0.42 0.23
C SER A 79 -3.74 0.63 -0.72
N ALA A 80 -2.60 1.06 -0.20
CA ALA A 80 -1.39 1.25 -0.99
C ALA A 80 -0.78 -0.07 -1.50
N ALA A 81 -1.18 -1.22 -0.96
CA ALA A 81 -0.69 -2.53 -1.42
C ALA A 81 -1.01 -2.77 -2.92
N SER A 82 -2.15 -2.29 -3.41
CA SER A 82 -2.49 -2.37 -4.85
C SER A 82 -1.51 -1.58 -5.72
N VAL A 83 -1.14 -0.37 -5.29
CA VAL A 83 -0.18 0.49 -5.98
C VAL A 83 1.24 -0.09 -5.86
N ALA A 84 1.62 -0.62 -4.69
CA ALA A 84 2.89 -1.32 -4.50
C ALA A 84 3.05 -2.49 -5.49
N GLY A 85 1.97 -3.25 -5.68
CA GLY A 85 1.92 -4.32 -6.68
C GLY A 85 2.14 -3.82 -8.11
N VAL A 86 1.50 -2.72 -8.50
CA VAL A 86 1.72 -2.11 -9.81
C VAL A 86 3.16 -1.62 -9.96
N MET A 87 3.71 -0.94 -8.96
CA MET A 87 5.12 -0.51 -8.97
C MET A 87 6.09 -1.70 -9.07
N LYS A 88 5.81 -2.81 -8.39
CA LYS A 88 6.57 -4.05 -8.51
C LYS A 88 6.51 -4.61 -9.93
N LEU A 89 5.32 -4.75 -10.50
CA LEU A 89 5.13 -5.24 -11.87
C LEU A 89 5.82 -4.34 -12.90
N SER A 90 5.76 -3.03 -12.71
CA SER A 90 6.46 -2.05 -13.58
C SER A 90 7.97 -2.27 -13.54
N ARG A 91 8.56 -2.40 -12.35
CA ARG A 91 10.01 -2.68 -12.20
C ARG A 91 10.43 -4.00 -12.85
N GLN A 92 9.53 -4.96 -12.90
CA GLN A 92 9.77 -6.27 -13.54
C GLN A 92 9.55 -6.26 -15.05
N GLY A 93 9.11 -5.14 -15.65
CA GLY A 93 8.76 -5.06 -17.07
C GLY A 93 7.53 -5.92 -17.45
N ALA A 94 6.66 -6.22 -16.47
CA ALA A 94 5.50 -7.08 -16.67
C ALA A 94 4.26 -6.31 -17.18
N LEU A 95 4.30 -4.98 -17.18
CA LEU A 95 3.25 -4.11 -17.71
C LEU A 95 3.53 -3.77 -19.18
N ARG A 96 2.48 -3.64 -19.97
CA ARG A 96 2.58 -3.28 -21.39
C ARG A 96 2.24 -1.81 -21.57
N ASP A 97 2.87 -1.17 -22.54
CA ASP A 97 2.53 0.19 -22.92
C ASP A 97 1.06 0.28 -23.38
N GLY A 98 0.35 1.31 -22.91
CA GLY A 98 -1.06 1.55 -23.23
C GLY A 98 -2.07 0.74 -22.42
N GLU A 99 -1.63 -0.10 -21.47
CA GLU A 99 -2.57 -0.75 -20.54
C GLU A 99 -3.20 0.28 -19.59
N THR A 100 -4.51 0.16 -19.38
CA THR A 100 -5.21 0.91 -18.33
C THR A 100 -5.22 0.09 -17.05
N ILE A 101 -4.68 0.65 -15.97
CA ILE A 101 -4.60 0.00 -14.66
C ILE A 101 -5.47 0.78 -13.68
N VAL A 102 -6.35 0.07 -12.96
CA VAL A 102 -7.18 0.65 -11.91
C VAL A 102 -6.76 0.07 -10.58
N CYS A 103 -6.24 0.92 -9.68
CA CYS A 103 -5.93 0.58 -8.29
C CYS A 103 -7.08 1.02 -7.40
N THR A 104 -7.68 0.08 -6.65
CA THR A 104 -8.72 0.41 -5.67
C THR A 104 -8.08 0.79 -4.35
N LEU A 105 -8.21 2.05 -3.94
CA LEU A 105 -7.80 2.54 -2.63
C LEU A 105 -9.01 2.39 -1.67
N THR A 106 -9.04 1.31 -0.91
CA THR A 106 -10.21 0.84 -0.17
C THR A 106 -10.47 1.58 1.13
N GLY A 107 -9.44 2.17 1.76
CA GLY A 107 -9.57 2.82 3.05
C GLY A 107 -8.83 4.15 3.15
N HIS A 108 -9.43 5.06 3.95
CA HIS A 108 -8.85 6.37 4.23
C HIS A 108 -7.72 6.27 5.27
N GLY A 109 -6.70 7.14 5.16
CA GLY A 109 -5.51 7.12 6.02
C GLY A 109 -5.79 7.32 7.51
N LEU A 110 -6.89 7.98 7.89
CA LEU A 110 -7.30 8.11 9.29
C LEU A 110 -7.66 6.78 9.97
N LYS A 111 -7.83 5.69 9.23
CA LYS A 111 -8.01 4.35 9.81
C LYS A 111 -6.72 3.79 10.40
N ASP A 112 -5.56 4.35 9.99
CA ASP A 112 -4.24 3.97 10.49
C ASP A 112 -3.35 5.23 10.63
N ALA A 113 -3.79 6.16 11.48
CA ALA A 113 -3.12 7.43 11.70
C ALA A 113 -1.72 7.26 12.33
N ASP A 114 -1.53 6.23 13.13
CA ASP A 114 -0.25 5.96 13.80
C ASP A 114 0.86 5.65 12.80
N THR A 115 0.57 4.88 11.78
CA THR A 115 1.52 4.63 10.67
C THR A 115 1.85 5.93 9.95
N ALA A 116 0.85 6.77 9.64
CA ALA A 116 1.07 8.07 9.00
C ALA A 116 2.01 8.95 9.84
N ILE A 117 1.76 9.05 11.14
CA ILE A 117 2.59 9.85 12.08
C ILE A 117 4.02 9.28 12.14
N SER A 118 4.17 7.97 12.18
CA SER A 118 5.48 7.31 12.34
C SER A 118 6.43 7.52 11.17
N ILE A 119 5.90 7.65 9.95
CA ILE A 119 6.71 7.83 8.72
C ILE A 119 6.79 9.29 8.26
N SER A 120 5.97 10.17 8.84
CA SER A 120 5.99 11.60 8.51
C SER A 120 7.20 12.31 9.14
N MET A 121 7.67 13.35 8.47
CA MET A 121 8.66 14.24 9.06
C MET A 121 8.08 14.89 10.33
N LYS A 122 8.87 14.90 11.40
CA LYS A 122 8.44 15.56 12.63
C LYS A 122 8.28 17.07 12.38
N PRO A 123 7.18 17.67 12.83
CA PRO A 123 7.01 19.12 12.69
C PRO A 123 8.09 19.87 13.49
N THR A 124 8.66 20.89 12.87
CA THR A 124 9.60 21.78 13.54
C THR A 124 8.84 22.91 14.25
N THR A 125 9.07 23.05 15.54
CA THR A 125 8.46 24.13 16.33
C THR A 125 9.39 25.34 16.32
N VAL A 126 8.88 26.51 15.99
CA VAL A 126 9.58 27.80 16.05
C VAL A 126 8.74 28.83 16.81
N GLN A 127 9.34 29.94 17.24
CA GLN A 127 8.59 31.05 17.78
C GLN A 127 7.69 31.65 16.68
N ALA A 128 6.54 32.18 17.07
CA ALA A 128 5.58 32.78 16.14
C ALA A 128 6.04 34.21 15.72
N THR A 129 7.27 34.33 15.23
CA THR A 129 7.84 35.57 14.70
C THR A 129 8.20 35.38 13.22
N THR A 130 8.11 36.47 12.45
CA THR A 130 8.48 36.47 11.03
C THR A 130 9.94 36.05 10.83
N GLU A 131 10.83 36.53 11.71
CA GLU A 131 12.27 36.30 11.67
C GLU A 131 12.60 34.80 11.88
N ASP A 132 11.94 34.13 12.83
CA ASP A 132 12.20 32.72 13.11
C ASP A 132 11.64 31.82 12.01
N VAL A 133 10.48 32.17 11.45
CA VAL A 133 9.92 31.45 10.30
C VAL A 133 10.78 31.62 9.06
N ALA A 134 11.23 32.87 8.74
CA ALA A 134 12.09 33.14 7.61
C ALA A 134 13.43 32.38 7.73
N ARG A 135 14.02 32.36 8.94
CA ARG A 135 15.26 31.62 9.21
C ARG A 135 15.09 30.12 8.97
N LEU A 136 13.96 29.51 9.39
CA LEU A 136 13.68 28.11 9.16
C LEU A 136 13.54 27.78 7.67
N LEU A 137 12.89 28.67 6.91
CA LEU A 137 12.63 28.49 5.48
C LEU A 137 13.81 28.93 4.59
N ASN A 138 14.88 29.48 5.16
CA ASN A 138 16.04 30.06 4.45
C ASN A 138 15.65 31.15 3.43
N VAL A 139 14.72 32.03 3.77
CA VAL A 139 14.23 33.16 2.96
C VAL A 139 14.44 34.49 3.67
#